data_08ec191c80d1edb56bbbf46c3a121d7a
#
_entry.id   08ec191c80d1edb56bbbf46c3a121d7a
#
_cell.length_a   1.000
_cell.length_b   1.000
_cell.length_c   1.000
_cell.angle_alpha   90.00
_cell.angle_beta   90.00
_cell.angle_gamma   90.00
#
_symmetry.space_group_name_H-M   'P 1'
#
loop_
_entity.id
_entity.type
_entity.pdbx_description
1 polymer ?
#
loop_
_entity_poly.entity_id
_entity_poly.type
_entity_poly.pdbx_seq_one_letter_code
_entity_poly.pdbx_strand_id
1 'polypeptide(L)'
;MYGAILGDIIGSPYEFDRGEKTKDFPLFPPHARFTDDTVMTVAVAEALIAAGAGASEENVKTDVVRLMQHWGRRYPRVGYGGLFRQWLAMVGPQPYGSFGNGSAMRVSSVGWLYDSLSRTREVARWTAEVTHNHPEGVKGADAVASAIFLARTGHTQEEIRDYIAEVFGYNLDRTLDTIRPTYHMDATCQGSVPEAIISFLESRDLIDAIRNAVSLGGDTDTTACIAGSIAEAFYGCTDEEKRAVETRLPEEMLTVLAAFRMAREKQRRNRVDNRSVIHYNH
;
A
#
# COMPACT_ATOMS: atom_id res chain seq x y z
N MET A 1 -3.69 5.40 -5.06
CA MET A 1 -3.66 5.45 -3.57
C MET A 1 -5.06 5.46 -2.92
N TYR A 2 -6.10 5.80 -3.67
CA TYR A 2 -7.48 5.77 -3.14
C TYR A 2 -7.90 4.38 -2.67
N GLY A 3 -7.54 3.34 -3.42
CA GLY A 3 -7.87 1.96 -3.06
C GLY A 3 -7.20 1.49 -1.76
N ALA A 4 -5.97 1.93 -1.49
CA ALA A 4 -5.30 1.68 -0.21
C ALA A 4 -6.08 2.31 0.95
N ILE A 5 -6.39 3.61 0.84
CA ILE A 5 -7.11 4.37 1.88
C ILE A 5 -8.54 3.85 2.06
N LEU A 6 -9.21 3.50 0.96
CA LEU A 6 -10.55 2.92 1.00
C LEU A 6 -10.56 1.57 1.72
N GLY A 7 -9.54 0.73 1.45
CA GLY A 7 -9.36 -0.55 2.12
C GLY A 7 -9.15 -0.40 3.62
N ASP A 8 -8.27 0.50 4.04
CA ASP A 8 -8.04 0.84 5.44
C ASP A 8 -9.35 1.27 6.14
N ILE A 9 -10.06 2.25 5.58
CA ILE A 9 -11.30 2.78 6.17
C ILE A 9 -12.37 1.67 6.28
N ILE A 10 -12.55 0.88 5.23
CA ILE A 10 -13.55 -0.20 5.22
C ILE A 10 -13.14 -1.35 6.14
N GLY A 11 -11.86 -1.69 6.21
CA GLY A 11 -11.33 -2.77 7.04
C GLY A 11 -11.30 -2.45 8.53
N SER A 12 -11.09 -1.19 8.91
CA SER A 12 -10.84 -0.77 10.29
C SER A 12 -11.91 -1.21 11.33
N PRO A 13 -13.21 -1.30 11.02
CA PRO A 13 -14.21 -1.77 11.99
C PRO A 13 -14.12 -3.25 12.31
N TYR A 14 -13.52 -4.03 11.41
CA TYR A 14 -13.50 -5.50 11.43
C TYR A 14 -12.17 -6.09 11.90
N GLU A 15 -11.18 -5.26 12.19
CA GLU A 15 -9.86 -5.63 12.70
C GLU A 15 -9.97 -6.44 14.02
N PHE A 16 -8.98 -7.29 14.31
CA PHE A 16 -8.91 -8.18 15.48
C PHE A 16 -10.03 -9.24 15.51
N ASP A 17 -10.37 -9.81 14.36
CA ASP A 17 -11.42 -10.83 14.23
C ASP A 17 -12.79 -10.35 14.76
N ARG A 18 -13.09 -9.05 14.63
CA ARG A 18 -14.39 -8.48 14.97
C ARG A 18 -15.39 -8.76 13.86
N GLY A 19 -16.48 -9.43 14.19
CA GLY A 19 -17.55 -9.74 13.26
C GLY A 19 -17.41 -11.11 12.60
N GLU A 20 -18.30 -11.37 11.66
CA GLU A 20 -18.33 -12.64 10.92
C GLU A 20 -17.39 -12.59 9.71
N LYS A 21 -16.79 -13.74 9.39
CA LYS A 21 -15.94 -13.91 8.21
C LYS A 21 -16.79 -14.09 6.95
N THR A 22 -17.41 -13.02 6.52
CA THR A 22 -18.30 -12.95 5.36
C THR A 22 -17.95 -11.77 4.46
N LYS A 23 -18.32 -11.84 3.20
CA LYS A 23 -18.28 -10.70 2.26
C LYS A 23 -19.49 -9.77 2.39
N ASP A 24 -20.53 -10.22 3.08
CA ASP A 24 -21.77 -9.46 3.29
C ASP A 24 -21.68 -8.66 4.58
N PHE A 25 -21.15 -7.45 4.47
CA PHE A 25 -21.01 -6.49 5.57
C PHE A 25 -21.19 -5.05 5.05
N PRO A 26 -21.64 -4.11 5.90
CA PRO A 26 -21.71 -2.70 5.53
C PRO A 26 -20.32 -2.10 5.33
N LEU A 27 -20.09 -1.41 4.20
CA LEU A 27 -18.77 -0.83 3.87
C LEU A 27 -18.36 0.28 4.84
N PHE A 28 -19.31 1.08 5.29
CA PHE A 28 -19.05 2.23 6.15
C PHE A 28 -19.98 2.26 7.38
N PRO A 29 -19.81 1.31 8.32
CA PRO A 29 -20.50 1.38 9.58
C PRO A 29 -20.02 2.61 10.39
N PRO A 30 -20.72 3.02 11.47
CA PRO A 30 -20.39 4.25 12.24
C PRO A 30 -18.95 4.35 12.75
N HIS A 31 -18.26 3.23 12.89
CA HIS A 31 -16.86 3.17 13.39
C HIS A 31 -15.81 3.14 12.28
N ALA A 32 -16.21 3.14 11.01
CA ALA A 32 -15.28 3.15 9.87
C ALA A 32 -14.48 4.47 9.87
N ARG A 33 -13.15 4.34 9.92
CA ARG A 33 -12.23 5.48 9.99
C ARG A 33 -10.89 5.09 9.37
N PHE A 34 -10.12 6.07 8.96
CA PHE A 34 -8.73 5.82 8.60
C PHE A 34 -7.87 5.50 9.82
N THR A 35 -6.83 4.69 9.61
CA THR A 35 -5.88 4.26 10.63
C THR A 35 -4.45 4.69 10.27
N ASP A 36 -3.45 4.08 10.90
CA ASP A 36 -2.05 4.31 10.57
C ASP A 36 -1.67 3.87 9.15
N ASP A 37 -2.41 2.95 8.55
CA ASP A 37 -2.26 2.58 7.14
C ASP A 37 -2.38 3.81 6.23
N THR A 38 -3.47 4.56 6.37
CA THR A 38 -3.67 5.80 5.60
C THR A 38 -2.64 6.86 5.94
N VAL A 39 -2.38 7.11 7.24
CA VAL A 39 -1.44 8.14 7.66
C VAL A 39 -0.05 7.86 7.11
N MET A 40 0.42 6.63 7.17
CA MET A 40 1.74 6.26 6.65
C MET A 40 1.78 6.17 5.12
N THR A 41 0.69 5.81 4.46
CA THR A 41 0.55 5.91 2.99
C THR A 41 0.70 7.35 2.52
N VAL A 42 0.05 8.30 3.18
CA VAL A 42 0.17 9.75 2.90
C VAL A 42 1.60 10.24 3.18
N ALA A 43 2.19 9.83 4.30
CA ALA A 43 3.55 10.20 4.68
C ALA A 43 4.59 9.76 3.63
N VAL A 44 4.50 8.52 3.16
CA VAL A 44 5.40 8.01 2.12
C VAL A 44 5.16 8.72 0.78
N ALA A 45 3.91 8.97 0.41
CA ALA A 45 3.60 9.71 -0.81
C ALA A 45 4.22 11.11 -0.80
N GLU A 46 4.08 11.85 0.30
CA GLU A 46 4.68 13.18 0.44
C GLU A 46 6.21 13.12 0.42
N ALA A 47 6.81 12.10 1.05
CA ALA A 47 8.25 11.89 1.02
C ALA A 47 8.79 11.69 -0.41
N LEU A 48 8.10 10.90 -1.22
CA LEU A 48 8.48 10.67 -2.61
C LEU A 48 8.32 11.93 -3.48
N ILE A 49 7.31 12.75 -3.21
CA ILE A 49 7.14 14.06 -3.88
C ILE A 49 8.30 14.98 -3.50
N ALA A 50 8.64 15.06 -2.23
CA ALA A 50 9.71 15.92 -1.72
C ALA A 50 11.09 15.51 -2.25
N ALA A 51 11.41 14.22 -2.22
CA ALA A 51 12.66 13.69 -2.75
C ALA A 51 12.78 13.85 -4.28
N GLY A 52 11.66 13.67 -4.99
CA GLY A 52 11.64 13.62 -6.45
C GLY A 52 11.99 12.25 -7.03
N ALA A 53 11.51 11.97 -8.24
CA ALA A 53 11.59 10.63 -8.82
C ALA A 53 13.00 10.12 -9.12
N GLY A 54 13.96 11.02 -9.35
CA GLY A 54 15.37 10.69 -9.60
C GLY A 54 16.25 10.68 -8.33
N ALA A 55 15.66 10.79 -7.14
CA ALA A 55 16.41 10.94 -5.89
C ALA A 55 17.28 9.71 -5.58
N SER A 56 18.38 9.94 -4.88
CA SER A 56 19.25 8.90 -4.32
C SER A 56 18.56 8.16 -3.17
N GLU A 57 19.08 6.99 -2.82
CA GLU A 57 18.64 6.22 -1.66
C GLU A 57 18.66 7.06 -0.37
N GLU A 58 19.74 7.78 -0.14
CA GLU A 58 19.91 8.62 1.05
C GLU A 58 18.82 9.69 1.16
N ASN A 59 18.52 10.38 0.05
CA ASN A 59 17.49 11.42 0.02
C ASN A 59 16.10 10.83 0.25
N VAL A 60 15.77 9.71 -0.39
CA VAL A 60 14.47 9.02 -0.20
C VAL A 60 14.32 8.60 1.26
N LYS A 61 15.32 7.90 1.84
CA LYS A 61 15.27 7.44 3.23
C LYS A 61 15.15 8.60 4.21
N THR A 62 15.88 9.68 3.98
CA THR A 62 15.83 10.89 4.81
C THR A 62 14.44 11.51 4.82
N ASP A 63 13.84 11.70 3.65
CA ASP A 63 12.50 12.27 3.55
C ASP A 63 11.42 11.33 4.08
N VAL A 64 11.54 10.01 3.86
CA VAL A 64 10.62 9.01 4.42
C VAL A 64 10.65 9.05 5.96
N VAL A 65 11.81 9.03 6.58
CA VAL A 65 11.94 9.14 8.05
C VAL A 65 11.32 10.44 8.55
N ARG A 66 11.70 11.57 7.97
CA ARG A 66 11.21 12.89 8.36
C ARG A 66 9.70 13.01 8.28
N LEU A 67 9.11 12.56 7.18
CA LEU A 67 7.66 12.71 6.94
C LEU A 67 6.83 11.67 7.69
N MET A 68 7.30 10.44 7.85
CA MET A 68 6.65 9.47 8.73
C MET A 68 6.60 9.97 10.18
N GLN A 69 7.68 10.56 10.69
CA GLN A 69 7.68 11.17 12.02
C GLN A 69 6.78 12.41 12.11
N HIS A 70 6.76 13.25 11.06
CA HIS A 70 5.86 14.41 11.02
C HIS A 70 4.40 13.98 11.10
N TRP A 71 3.95 13.10 10.22
CA TRP A 71 2.57 12.62 10.16
C TRP A 71 2.21 11.77 11.38
N GLY A 72 3.12 10.94 11.87
CA GLY A 72 2.92 10.13 13.06
C GLY A 72 2.68 10.96 14.33
N ARG A 73 3.40 12.07 14.48
CA ARG A 73 3.19 13.01 15.58
C ARG A 73 1.90 13.83 15.42
N ARG A 74 1.50 14.11 14.20
CA ARG A 74 0.25 14.80 13.88
C ARG A 74 -0.98 13.96 14.19
N TYR A 75 -0.89 12.64 13.96
CA TYR A 75 -1.96 11.68 14.18
C TYR A 75 -1.52 10.56 15.16
N PRO A 76 -1.33 10.85 16.47
CA PRO A 76 -0.69 9.91 17.40
C PRO A 76 -1.58 8.74 17.86
N ARG A 77 -2.89 8.74 17.52
CA ARG A 77 -3.89 7.81 18.07
C ARG A 77 -4.62 7.02 16.99
N VAL A 78 -3.90 6.59 15.95
CA VAL A 78 -4.52 5.93 14.78
C VAL A 78 -4.23 4.44 14.67
N GLY A 79 -3.51 3.83 15.64
CA GLY A 79 -3.34 2.38 15.67
C GLY A 79 -1.89 1.89 15.65
N TYR A 80 -0.88 2.76 15.59
CA TYR A 80 0.53 2.35 15.49
C TYR A 80 0.94 1.23 16.43
N GLY A 81 1.66 0.24 15.92
CA GLY A 81 2.33 -0.79 16.70
C GLY A 81 3.31 -0.21 17.73
N GLY A 82 3.54 -0.93 18.82
CA GLY A 82 4.30 -0.43 19.96
C GLY A 82 5.73 0.02 19.62
N LEU A 83 6.48 -0.77 18.86
CA LEU A 83 7.85 -0.43 18.44
C LEU A 83 7.86 0.77 17.47
N PHE A 84 6.91 0.82 16.53
CA PHE A 84 6.81 1.94 15.61
C PHE A 84 6.46 3.26 16.32
N ARG A 85 5.59 3.21 17.32
CA ARG A 85 5.27 4.38 18.16
C ARG A 85 6.51 4.93 18.88
N GLN A 86 7.37 4.05 19.40
CA GLN A 86 8.65 4.45 19.99
C GLN A 86 9.55 5.07 18.94
N TRP A 87 9.69 4.47 17.77
CA TRP A 87 10.47 4.97 16.65
C TRP A 87 10.03 6.38 16.20
N LEU A 88 8.71 6.64 16.15
CA LEU A 88 8.16 7.96 15.81
C LEU A 88 8.60 9.06 16.80
N ALA A 89 8.88 8.71 18.05
CA ALA A 89 9.28 9.65 19.10
C ALA A 89 10.80 9.89 19.18
N MET A 90 11.61 9.03 18.55
CA MET A 90 13.08 9.10 18.62
C MET A 90 13.64 10.27 17.83
N VAL A 91 14.79 10.79 18.30
CA VAL A 91 15.66 11.68 17.54
C VAL A 91 16.69 10.81 16.81
N GLY A 92 16.81 10.97 15.48
CA GLY A 92 17.69 10.14 14.66
C GLY A 92 17.34 8.64 14.72
N PRO A 93 16.08 8.24 14.46
CA PRO A 93 15.65 6.88 14.64
C PRO A 93 16.37 5.94 13.69
N GLN A 94 16.68 4.74 14.18
CA GLN A 94 17.31 3.68 13.40
C GLN A 94 16.30 2.57 13.09
N PRO A 95 16.50 1.79 12.03
CA PRO A 95 15.72 0.60 11.76
C PRO A 95 15.79 -0.38 12.93
N TYR A 96 14.72 -1.12 13.19
CA TYR A 96 14.62 -2.01 14.35
C TYR A 96 14.30 -3.47 13.98
N GLY A 97 14.59 -3.87 12.74
CA GLY A 97 14.47 -5.25 12.29
C GLY A 97 13.03 -5.76 12.20
N SER A 98 12.05 -4.87 12.04
CA SER A 98 10.65 -5.28 11.92
C SER A 98 10.42 -6.14 10.67
N PHE A 99 9.60 -7.17 10.81
CA PHE A 99 9.01 -7.97 9.74
C PHE A 99 7.48 -7.83 9.67
N GLY A 100 6.95 -6.84 10.37
CA GLY A 100 5.54 -6.48 10.33
C GLY A 100 5.08 -5.99 8.96
N ASN A 101 3.79 -6.05 8.71
CA ASN A 101 3.17 -5.64 7.46
C ASN A 101 3.12 -4.11 7.24
N GLY A 102 3.54 -3.34 8.24
CA GLY A 102 3.60 -1.88 8.18
C GLY A 102 4.48 -1.29 7.08
N SER A 103 5.45 -2.04 6.53
CA SER A 103 6.18 -1.64 5.33
C SER A 103 5.35 -1.81 4.06
N ALA A 104 4.56 -2.87 3.98
CA ALA A 104 3.74 -3.21 2.83
C ALA A 104 2.47 -2.34 2.73
N MET A 105 1.81 -2.03 3.87
CA MET A 105 0.60 -1.23 3.90
C MET A 105 0.79 0.18 3.32
N ARG A 106 1.97 0.80 3.56
CA ARG A 106 2.27 2.18 3.20
C ARG A 106 2.95 2.39 1.84
N VAL A 107 3.22 1.30 1.10
CA VAL A 107 4.06 1.33 -0.11
C VAL A 107 3.31 1.71 -1.38
N SER A 108 2.01 1.89 -1.32
CA SER A 108 1.12 2.11 -2.49
C SER A 108 1.65 3.18 -3.45
N SER A 109 2.09 4.33 -2.94
CA SER A 109 2.62 5.44 -3.76
C SER A 109 3.85 5.05 -4.59
N VAL A 110 4.69 4.16 -4.08
CA VAL A 110 5.88 3.67 -4.80
C VAL A 110 5.48 2.91 -6.06
N GLY A 111 4.50 2.01 -5.97
CA GLY A 111 3.98 1.25 -7.12
C GLY A 111 3.41 2.13 -8.23
N TRP A 112 2.97 3.34 -7.88
CA TRP A 112 2.38 4.29 -8.82
C TRP A 112 3.36 5.27 -9.47
N LEU A 113 4.48 5.61 -8.83
CA LEU A 113 5.27 6.79 -9.21
C LEU A 113 6.29 6.52 -10.31
N TYR A 114 6.96 5.37 -10.31
CA TYR A 114 8.14 5.11 -11.16
C TYR A 114 7.80 4.41 -12.47
N ASP A 115 8.60 4.65 -13.52
CA ASP A 115 8.36 4.17 -14.88
C ASP A 115 8.95 2.79 -15.17
N SER A 116 9.75 2.23 -14.27
CA SER A 116 10.31 0.89 -14.42
C SER A 116 10.07 0.05 -13.15
N LEU A 117 9.86 -1.25 -13.35
CA LEU A 117 9.71 -2.20 -12.26
C LEU A 117 10.98 -2.25 -11.39
N SER A 118 12.16 -2.19 -12.00
CA SER A 118 13.44 -2.18 -11.27
C SER A 118 13.52 -1.00 -10.29
N ARG A 119 13.19 0.23 -10.76
CA ARG A 119 13.19 1.41 -9.90
C ARG A 119 12.10 1.37 -8.84
N THR A 120 10.92 0.87 -9.19
CA THR A 120 9.82 0.65 -8.23
C THR A 120 10.26 -0.26 -7.10
N ARG A 121 10.87 -1.39 -7.41
CA ARG A 121 11.40 -2.35 -6.45
C ARG A 121 12.50 -1.78 -5.57
N GLU A 122 13.42 -1.06 -6.18
CA GLU A 122 14.53 -0.38 -5.47
C GLU A 122 13.99 0.59 -4.41
N VAL A 123 13.08 1.49 -4.79
CA VAL A 123 12.52 2.48 -3.87
C VAL A 123 11.59 1.84 -2.84
N ALA A 124 10.84 0.79 -3.19
CA ALA A 124 10.02 0.05 -2.23
C ALA A 124 10.89 -0.49 -1.07
N ARG A 125 12.03 -1.08 -1.38
CA ARG A 125 13.00 -1.55 -0.37
C ARG A 125 13.49 -0.39 0.51
N TRP A 126 13.88 0.73 -0.08
CA TRP A 126 14.34 1.90 0.67
C TRP A 126 13.28 2.44 1.64
N THR A 127 12.00 2.48 1.24
CA THR A 127 10.91 2.92 2.13
C THR A 127 10.64 1.95 3.27
N ALA A 128 10.90 0.66 3.07
CA ALA A 128 10.78 -0.35 4.12
C ALA A 128 11.94 -0.30 5.11
N GLU A 129 13.16 -0.21 4.61
CA GLU A 129 14.41 -0.36 5.37
C GLU A 129 14.61 0.67 6.48
N VAL A 130 13.91 1.82 6.44
CA VAL A 130 13.99 2.83 7.51
C VAL A 130 13.44 2.34 8.86
N THR A 131 12.66 1.25 8.85
CA THR A 131 12.06 0.62 10.04
C THR A 131 12.07 -0.91 9.94
N HIS A 132 11.63 -1.43 8.80
CA HIS A 132 11.38 -2.85 8.52
C HIS A 132 12.52 -3.43 7.68
N ASN A 133 13.75 -3.40 8.24
CA ASN A 133 14.94 -3.89 7.55
C ASN A 133 15.19 -5.41 7.72
N HIS A 134 14.23 -6.14 8.29
CA HIS A 134 14.21 -7.60 8.22
C HIS A 134 13.88 -8.06 6.80
N PRO A 135 14.48 -9.15 6.28
CA PRO A 135 14.22 -9.63 4.91
C PRO A 135 12.74 -9.78 4.55
N GLU A 136 11.91 -10.30 5.45
CA GLU A 136 10.46 -10.44 5.23
C GLU A 136 9.74 -9.07 5.19
N GLY A 137 10.15 -8.10 6.01
CA GLY A 137 9.60 -6.75 5.97
C GLY A 137 9.91 -6.00 4.68
N VAL A 138 11.14 -6.14 4.18
CA VAL A 138 11.56 -5.57 2.88
C VAL A 138 10.86 -6.27 1.72
N LYS A 139 10.79 -7.63 1.77
CA LYS A 139 10.12 -8.45 0.77
C LYS A 139 8.64 -8.09 0.61
N GLY A 140 7.92 -7.88 1.72
CA GLY A 140 6.51 -7.51 1.68
C GLY A 140 6.25 -6.21 0.93
N ALA A 141 7.02 -5.17 1.22
CA ALA A 141 6.92 -3.89 0.52
C ALA A 141 7.27 -4.00 -0.98
N ASP A 142 8.37 -4.70 -1.31
CA ASP A 142 8.80 -4.93 -2.69
C ASP A 142 7.73 -5.70 -3.48
N ALA A 143 7.14 -6.75 -2.90
CA ALA A 143 6.09 -7.55 -3.53
C ALA A 143 4.82 -6.73 -3.82
N VAL A 144 4.34 -5.94 -2.84
CA VAL A 144 3.14 -5.11 -3.01
C VAL A 144 3.37 -4.00 -4.05
N ALA A 145 4.51 -3.30 -3.99
CA ALA A 145 4.83 -2.29 -4.98
C ALA A 145 4.97 -2.87 -6.40
N SER A 146 5.55 -4.07 -6.51
CA SER A 146 5.65 -4.80 -7.78
C SER A 146 4.28 -5.18 -8.33
N ALA A 147 3.38 -5.71 -7.50
CA ALA A 147 2.02 -6.05 -7.91
C ALA A 147 1.25 -4.82 -8.40
N ILE A 148 1.36 -3.68 -7.71
CA ILE A 148 0.74 -2.40 -8.13
C ILE A 148 1.32 -1.94 -9.47
N PHE A 149 2.65 -2.02 -9.64
CA PHE A 149 3.29 -1.65 -10.90
C PHE A 149 2.80 -2.51 -12.07
N LEU A 150 2.79 -3.83 -11.90
CA LEU A 150 2.35 -4.77 -12.92
C LEU A 150 0.87 -4.55 -13.26
N ALA A 151 0.00 -4.40 -12.26
CA ALA A 151 -1.42 -4.14 -12.44
C ALA A 151 -1.67 -2.87 -13.28
N ARG A 152 -1.04 -1.75 -12.94
CA ARG A 152 -1.23 -0.48 -13.68
C ARG A 152 -0.58 -0.44 -15.04
N THR A 153 0.31 -1.37 -15.35
CA THR A 153 0.99 -1.48 -16.66
C THR A 153 0.34 -2.50 -17.59
N GLY A 154 -0.78 -3.09 -17.18
CA GLY A 154 -1.66 -3.90 -18.02
C GLY A 154 -1.38 -5.40 -17.98
N HIS A 155 -0.69 -5.90 -16.96
CA HIS A 155 -0.53 -7.33 -16.74
C HIS A 155 -1.82 -7.94 -16.21
N THR A 156 -2.09 -9.20 -16.59
CA THR A 156 -3.23 -9.96 -16.09
C THR A 156 -3.03 -10.39 -14.64
N GLN A 157 -4.11 -10.77 -13.95
CA GLN A 157 -4.03 -11.34 -12.59
C GLN A 157 -3.13 -12.58 -12.56
N GLU A 158 -3.17 -13.43 -13.59
CA GLU A 158 -2.31 -14.61 -13.71
C GLU A 158 -0.83 -14.24 -13.83
N GLU A 159 -0.48 -13.30 -14.69
CA GLU A 159 0.90 -12.81 -14.83
C GLU A 159 1.42 -12.17 -13.54
N ILE A 160 0.56 -11.44 -12.82
CA ILE A 160 0.91 -10.86 -11.52
C ILE A 160 1.14 -11.96 -10.48
N ARG A 161 0.25 -12.95 -10.39
CA ARG A 161 0.39 -14.11 -9.50
C ARG A 161 1.71 -14.82 -9.74
N ASP A 162 1.98 -15.18 -11.00
CA ASP A 162 3.15 -15.97 -11.39
C ASP A 162 4.45 -15.20 -11.07
N TYR A 163 4.49 -13.90 -11.41
CA TYR A 163 5.63 -13.06 -11.09
C TYR A 163 5.88 -12.97 -9.57
N ILE A 164 4.84 -12.72 -8.78
CA ILE A 164 4.98 -12.57 -7.32
C ILE A 164 5.37 -13.91 -6.69
N ALA A 165 4.79 -15.02 -7.12
CA ALA A 165 5.14 -16.34 -6.63
C ALA A 165 6.60 -16.71 -6.97
N GLU A 166 7.03 -16.48 -8.20
CA GLU A 166 8.39 -16.79 -8.65
C GLU A 166 9.46 -15.93 -7.97
N VAL A 167 9.23 -14.61 -7.92
CA VAL A 167 10.26 -13.66 -7.45
C VAL A 167 10.33 -13.58 -5.92
N PHE A 168 9.19 -13.70 -5.23
CA PHE A 168 9.10 -13.51 -3.78
C PHE A 168 8.84 -14.81 -3.00
N GLY A 169 8.54 -15.91 -3.68
CA GLY A 169 8.32 -17.20 -3.05
C GLY A 169 7.03 -17.29 -2.24
N TYR A 170 6.05 -16.43 -2.49
CA TYR A 170 4.74 -16.51 -1.85
C TYR A 170 3.89 -17.63 -2.45
N ASN A 171 3.24 -18.43 -1.59
CA ASN A 171 2.27 -19.43 -2.03
C ASN A 171 0.92 -18.75 -2.32
N LEU A 172 0.67 -18.46 -3.59
CA LEU A 172 -0.55 -17.82 -4.08
C LEU A 172 -1.54 -18.81 -4.73
N ASP A 173 -1.30 -20.11 -4.64
CA ASP A 173 -2.20 -21.15 -5.20
C ASP A 173 -3.34 -21.53 -4.24
N ARG A 174 -3.35 -20.97 -3.05
CA ARG A 174 -4.44 -21.14 -2.07
C ARG A 174 -5.65 -20.28 -2.46
N THR A 175 -6.84 -20.71 -2.09
CA THR A 175 -8.07 -19.94 -2.28
C THR A 175 -8.54 -19.28 -1.00
N LEU A 176 -9.33 -18.20 -1.12
CA LEU A 176 -9.93 -17.53 0.04
C LEU A 176 -10.79 -18.48 0.86
N ASP A 177 -11.50 -19.41 0.22
CA ASP A 177 -12.35 -20.38 0.91
C ASP A 177 -11.55 -21.38 1.74
N THR A 178 -10.30 -21.69 1.33
CA THR A 178 -9.40 -22.54 2.12
C THR A 178 -8.69 -21.76 3.24
N ILE A 179 -8.46 -20.47 3.06
CA ILE A 179 -7.78 -19.60 4.03
C ILE A 179 -8.72 -19.16 5.14
N ARG A 180 -9.92 -18.68 4.78
CA ARG A 180 -10.89 -18.02 5.67
C ARG A 180 -11.19 -18.76 6.97
N PRO A 181 -11.43 -20.09 6.99
CA PRO A 181 -11.78 -20.80 8.21
C PRO A 181 -10.70 -20.77 9.31
N THR A 182 -9.44 -20.70 8.92
CA THR A 182 -8.29 -20.85 9.83
C THR A 182 -7.42 -19.60 9.97
N TYR A 183 -7.64 -18.59 9.15
CA TYR A 183 -6.87 -17.35 9.22
C TYR A 183 -7.30 -16.53 10.44
N HIS A 184 -6.34 -15.97 11.15
CA HIS A 184 -6.52 -15.12 12.32
C HIS A 184 -5.59 -13.91 12.24
N MET A 185 -5.63 -13.07 13.27
CA MET A 185 -4.77 -11.89 13.38
C MET A 185 -3.30 -12.26 13.16
N ASP A 186 -2.73 -11.72 12.07
CA ASP A 186 -1.32 -11.82 11.75
C ASP A 186 -0.84 -10.48 11.16
N ALA A 187 -0.03 -9.76 11.92
CA ALA A 187 0.54 -8.47 11.52
C ALA A 187 1.94 -8.60 10.89
N THR A 188 2.34 -9.80 10.46
CA THR A 188 3.61 -10.02 9.75
C THR A 188 3.44 -9.89 8.24
N CYS A 189 4.49 -9.48 7.52
CA CYS A 189 4.48 -9.46 6.07
C CYS A 189 4.21 -10.85 5.48
N GLN A 190 4.87 -11.88 5.98
CA GLN A 190 4.74 -13.25 5.47
C GLN A 190 3.38 -13.88 5.74
N GLY A 191 2.65 -13.41 6.76
CA GLY A 191 1.34 -13.92 7.14
C GLY A 191 0.15 -13.12 6.61
N SER A 192 0.36 -11.89 6.12
CA SER A 192 -0.73 -11.03 5.66
C SER A 192 -0.60 -10.58 4.19
N VAL A 193 0.61 -10.38 3.67
CA VAL A 193 0.80 -9.93 2.28
C VAL A 193 0.31 -10.95 1.26
N PRO A 194 0.62 -12.26 1.35
CA PRO A 194 0.07 -13.25 0.43
C PRO A 194 -1.46 -13.29 0.44
N GLU A 195 -2.08 -13.24 1.61
CA GLU A 195 -3.54 -13.23 1.80
C GLU A 195 -4.20 -12.01 1.16
N ALA A 196 -3.58 -10.84 1.29
CA ALA A 196 -4.04 -9.62 0.64
C ALA A 196 -3.92 -9.71 -0.90
N ILE A 197 -2.82 -10.27 -1.41
CA ILE A 197 -2.63 -10.50 -2.86
C ILE A 197 -3.67 -11.50 -3.39
N ILE A 198 -3.90 -12.63 -2.70
CA ILE A 198 -4.94 -13.61 -3.06
C ILE A 198 -6.33 -12.94 -3.07
N SER A 199 -6.62 -12.05 -2.12
CA SER A 199 -7.87 -11.29 -2.07
C SER A 199 -8.08 -10.43 -3.33
N PHE A 200 -7.02 -9.85 -3.87
CA PHE A 200 -7.06 -9.19 -5.17
C PHE A 200 -7.20 -10.19 -6.34
N LEU A 201 -6.43 -11.28 -6.34
CA LEU A 201 -6.44 -12.26 -7.44
C LEU A 201 -7.81 -12.93 -7.64
N GLU A 202 -8.60 -13.10 -6.59
CA GLU A 202 -9.97 -13.66 -6.66
C GLU A 202 -11.05 -12.58 -6.78
N SER A 203 -10.70 -11.32 -7.04
CA SER A 203 -11.66 -10.23 -7.12
C SER A 203 -12.12 -9.94 -8.56
N ARG A 204 -13.27 -9.26 -8.67
CA ARG A 204 -13.88 -8.80 -9.91
C ARG A 204 -13.86 -7.28 -10.09
N ASP A 205 -13.66 -6.54 -8.99
CA ASP A 205 -13.57 -5.09 -8.92
C ASP A 205 -12.86 -4.66 -7.63
N LEU A 206 -12.66 -3.35 -7.45
CA LEU A 206 -11.99 -2.78 -6.28
C LEU A 206 -12.68 -3.12 -4.96
N ILE A 207 -14.01 -2.99 -4.93
CA ILE A 207 -14.78 -3.26 -3.71
C ILE A 207 -14.79 -4.75 -3.39
N ASP A 208 -14.86 -5.60 -4.40
CA ASP A 208 -14.81 -7.05 -4.22
C ASP A 208 -13.45 -7.50 -3.64
N ALA A 209 -12.33 -6.90 -4.07
CA ALA A 209 -11.01 -7.15 -3.48
C ALA A 209 -10.96 -6.77 -1.99
N ILE A 210 -11.50 -5.61 -1.64
CA ILE A 210 -11.59 -5.15 -0.24
C ILE A 210 -12.48 -6.09 0.56
N ARG A 211 -13.65 -6.49 0.04
CA ARG A 211 -14.55 -7.45 0.70
C ARG A 211 -13.91 -8.82 0.89
N ASN A 212 -13.13 -9.28 -0.09
CA ASN A 212 -12.35 -10.50 0.01
C ASN A 212 -11.39 -10.44 1.19
N ALA A 213 -10.58 -9.39 1.29
CA ALA A 213 -9.61 -9.21 2.36
C ALA A 213 -10.28 -9.14 3.75
N VAL A 214 -11.30 -8.30 3.90
CA VAL A 214 -12.05 -8.17 5.16
C VAL A 214 -12.70 -9.49 5.58
N SER A 215 -13.20 -10.30 4.62
CA SER A 215 -13.83 -11.58 4.91
C SER A 215 -12.90 -12.64 5.50
N LEU A 216 -11.60 -12.44 5.43
CA LEU A 216 -10.62 -13.32 6.07
C LEU A 216 -10.55 -13.12 7.60
N GLY A 217 -10.90 -11.93 8.07
CA GLY A 217 -10.68 -11.53 9.47
C GLY A 217 -9.22 -11.13 9.73
N GLY A 218 -8.84 -11.08 10.99
CA GLY A 218 -7.48 -10.73 11.41
C GLY A 218 -7.19 -9.25 11.32
N ASP A 219 -6.10 -8.87 10.65
CA ASP A 219 -5.61 -7.52 10.40
C ASP A 219 -6.29 -6.96 9.14
N THR A 220 -7.59 -6.67 9.26
CA THR A 220 -8.46 -6.40 8.12
C THR A 220 -8.26 -5.04 7.48
N ASP A 221 -7.88 -4.01 8.22
CA ASP A 221 -7.52 -2.71 7.68
C ASP A 221 -6.27 -2.80 6.81
N THR A 222 -5.21 -3.43 7.31
CA THR A 222 -3.97 -3.61 6.55
C THR A 222 -4.14 -4.56 5.35
N THR A 223 -4.80 -5.71 5.51
CA THR A 223 -5.00 -6.63 4.38
C THR A 223 -5.90 -6.03 3.31
N ALA A 224 -6.93 -5.28 3.68
CA ALA A 224 -7.79 -4.56 2.74
C ALA A 224 -7.08 -3.33 2.12
N CYS A 225 -6.22 -2.64 2.87
CA CYS A 225 -5.36 -1.58 2.34
C CYS A 225 -4.46 -2.10 1.22
N ILE A 226 -3.76 -3.21 1.45
CA ILE A 226 -2.88 -3.84 0.46
C ILE A 226 -3.68 -4.35 -0.75
N ALA A 227 -4.74 -5.12 -0.54
CA ALA A 227 -5.58 -5.65 -1.62
C ALA A 227 -6.21 -4.52 -2.45
N GLY A 228 -6.75 -3.50 -1.79
CA GLY A 228 -7.34 -2.32 -2.42
C GLY A 228 -6.31 -1.51 -3.22
N SER A 229 -5.06 -1.43 -2.76
CA SER A 229 -4.00 -0.72 -3.48
C SER A 229 -3.66 -1.37 -4.82
N ILE A 230 -3.65 -2.69 -4.88
CA ILE A 230 -3.40 -3.46 -6.11
C ILE A 230 -4.64 -3.43 -7.01
N ALA A 231 -5.83 -3.59 -6.43
CA ALA A 231 -7.09 -3.58 -7.14
C ALA A 231 -7.38 -2.22 -7.80
N GLU A 232 -7.09 -1.08 -7.13
CA GLU A 232 -7.16 0.25 -7.76
C GLU A 232 -6.26 0.35 -8.99
N ALA A 233 -5.07 -0.23 -8.93
CA ALA A 233 -4.12 -0.20 -10.03
C ALA A 233 -4.59 -1.04 -11.23
N PHE A 234 -5.36 -2.10 -10.97
CA PHE A 234 -5.86 -3.03 -11.98
C PHE A 234 -7.22 -2.59 -12.57
N TYR A 235 -8.19 -2.29 -11.71
CA TYR A 235 -9.57 -1.98 -12.12
C TYR A 235 -9.85 -0.48 -12.26
N GLY A 236 -9.00 0.36 -11.66
CA GLY A 236 -9.28 1.78 -11.49
C GLY A 236 -10.03 2.07 -10.17
N CYS A 237 -10.45 3.32 -10.03
CA CYS A 237 -11.23 3.81 -8.90
C CYS A 237 -12.30 4.76 -9.43
N THR A 238 -13.56 4.49 -9.16
CA THR A 238 -14.71 5.30 -9.58
C THR A 238 -14.76 6.63 -8.85
N ASP A 239 -15.51 7.60 -9.38
CA ASP A 239 -15.67 8.89 -8.71
C ASP A 239 -16.48 8.78 -7.40
N GLU A 240 -17.33 7.76 -7.26
CA GLU A 240 -18.03 7.46 -6.02
C GLU A 240 -17.07 6.96 -4.94
N GLU A 241 -16.18 6.02 -5.28
CA GLU A 241 -15.15 5.49 -4.39
C GLU A 241 -14.16 6.59 -3.96
N LYS A 242 -13.75 7.46 -4.89
CA LYS A 242 -12.91 8.62 -4.54
C LYS A 242 -13.61 9.56 -3.57
N ARG A 243 -14.87 9.91 -3.82
CA ARG A 243 -15.67 10.74 -2.91
C ARG A 243 -15.84 10.10 -1.54
N ALA A 244 -16.01 8.79 -1.49
CA ALA A 244 -16.10 8.07 -0.21
C ALA A 244 -14.83 8.23 0.63
N VAL A 245 -13.66 8.26 0.01
CA VAL A 245 -12.39 8.57 0.67
C VAL A 245 -12.31 10.06 1.03
N GLU A 246 -12.53 10.95 0.06
CA GLU A 246 -12.35 12.40 0.21
C GLU A 246 -13.21 13.00 1.34
N THR A 247 -14.43 12.50 1.53
CA THR A 247 -15.33 12.96 2.59
C THR A 247 -14.92 12.49 4.00
N ARG A 248 -13.93 11.59 4.10
CA ARG A 248 -13.45 11.00 5.36
C ARG A 248 -12.03 11.41 5.74
N LEU A 249 -11.36 12.15 4.87
CA LEU A 249 -10.01 12.62 5.11
C LEU A 249 -9.97 14.10 5.47
N PRO A 250 -9.04 14.53 6.35
CA PRO A 250 -8.76 15.93 6.58
C PRO A 250 -8.11 16.58 5.34
N GLU A 251 -8.32 17.89 5.20
CA GLU A 251 -7.88 18.69 4.06
C GLU A 251 -6.37 18.56 3.76
N GLU A 252 -5.55 18.46 4.80
CA GLU A 252 -4.10 18.32 4.66
C GLU A 252 -3.70 17.01 3.95
N MET A 253 -4.41 15.89 4.19
CA MET A 253 -4.20 14.63 3.47
C MET A 253 -4.68 14.73 2.02
N LEU A 254 -5.82 15.39 1.78
CA LEU A 254 -6.33 15.64 0.43
C LEU A 254 -5.33 16.47 -0.40
N THR A 255 -4.67 17.43 0.22
CA THR A 255 -3.61 18.23 -0.41
C THR A 255 -2.46 17.34 -0.89
N VAL A 256 -2.01 16.37 -0.08
CA VAL A 256 -0.95 15.42 -0.49
C VAL A 256 -1.44 14.52 -1.62
N LEU A 257 -2.68 14.02 -1.58
CA LEU A 257 -3.25 13.20 -2.66
C LEU A 257 -3.30 13.98 -3.99
N ALA A 258 -3.71 15.24 -3.95
CA ALA A 258 -3.72 16.11 -5.14
C ALA A 258 -2.30 16.35 -5.68
N ALA A 259 -1.34 16.67 -4.81
CA ALA A 259 0.07 16.85 -5.19
C ALA A 259 0.67 15.58 -5.80
N PHE A 260 0.36 14.43 -5.22
CA PHE A 260 0.84 13.14 -5.74
C PHE A 260 0.27 12.83 -7.13
N ARG A 261 -1.02 13.12 -7.37
CA ARG A 261 -1.63 12.98 -8.69
C ARG A 261 -0.92 13.86 -9.73
N MET A 262 -0.63 15.13 -9.38
CA MET A 262 0.11 16.05 -10.26
C MET A 262 1.54 15.54 -10.56
N ALA A 263 2.24 15.01 -9.57
CA ALA A 263 3.58 14.44 -9.75
C ALA A 263 3.56 13.25 -10.74
N ARG A 264 2.57 12.36 -10.63
CA ARG A 264 2.37 11.23 -11.57
C ARG A 264 2.06 11.72 -13.00
N GLU A 265 1.21 12.71 -13.15
CA GLU A 265 0.88 13.27 -14.46
C GLU A 265 2.10 13.91 -15.13
N LYS A 266 2.91 14.63 -14.37
CA LYS A 266 4.17 15.21 -14.84
C LYS A 266 5.14 14.12 -15.33
N GLN A 267 5.29 13.03 -14.58
CA GLN A 267 6.12 11.90 -15.00
C GLN A 267 5.63 11.28 -16.32
N ARG A 268 4.33 11.04 -16.44
CA ARG A 268 3.75 10.49 -17.67
C ARG A 268 3.99 11.38 -18.89
N ARG A 269 3.90 12.70 -18.76
CA ARG A 269 4.19 13.67 -19.85
C ARG A 269 5.65 13.61 -20.28
N ASN A 270 6.58 13.65 -19.32
CA ASN A 270 8.02 13.55 -19.60
C ASN A 270 8.38 12.26 -20.37
N ARG A 271 7.68 11.17 -20.10
CA ARG A 271 7.88 9.89 -20.82
C ARG A 271 7.41 9.95 -22.27
N VAL A 272 6.30 10.63 -22.54
CA VAL A 272 5.78 10.79 -23.91
C VAL A 272 6.72 11.66 -24.72
N ASP A 273 7.20 12.78 -24.16
CA ASP A 273 8.11 13.72 -24.83
C ASP A 273 9.46 13.05 -25.15
N ASN A 274 10.03 12.28 -24.22
CA ASN A 274 11.28 11.55 -24.46
C ASN A 274 11.15 10.47 -25.54
N ARG A 275 10.00 9.82 -25.69
CA ARG A 275 9.76 8.84 -26.77
C ARG A 275 9.62 9.51 -28.13
N SER A 276 9.01 10.70 -28.20
CA SER A 276 8.89 11.46 -29.45
C SER A 276 10.23 12.00 -29.93
N VAL A 277 11.15 12.38 -29.05
CA VAL A 277 12.50 12.85 -29.42
C VAL A 277 13.36 11.73 -29.99
N ILE A 278 13.22 10.49 -29.51
CA ILE A 278 13.99 9.34 -30.01
C ILE A 278 13.55 8.93 -31.42
N HIS A 279 12.28 9.18 -31.81
CA HIS A 279 11.78 8.85 -33.16
C HIS A 279 12.13 9.88 -34.24
N TYR A 280 12.64 11.06 -33.90
CA TYR A 280 13.07 12.07 -34.85
C TYR A 280 14.57 12.03 -35.23
N ASN A 281 15.35 11.12 -34.62
CA ASN A 281 16.79 10.96 -34.85
C ASN A 281 17.16 9.65 -35.55
N HIS A 282 16.25 9.06 -36.36
CA HIS A 282 16.53 7.94 -37.27
C HIS A 282 16.10 8.25 -38.70
#